data_af804bc010312ee596b14180d06194a6
#
_entry.id   af804bc010312ee596b14180d06194a6
#
_cell.length_a   1.000
_cell.length_b   1.000
_cell.length_c   1.000
_cell.angle_alpha   90.00
_cell.angle_beta   90.00
_cell.angle_gamma   90.00
#
_symmetry.space_group_name_H-M   'P 1'
#
loop_
_entity.id
_entity.type
_entity.pdbx_description
1 polymer ?
#
loop_
_entity_poly.entity_id
_entity_poly.type
_entity_poly.pdbx_seq_one_letter_code
_entity_poly.pdbx_strand_id
1 'polypeptide(L)'
;EFRRVLFRSVYNDGGVLGYLFCQITEIQNNSLLQDIKTLYIDDLCVDEKARKRHIGKALFEYVREYAQSIGCHNITLNAWAGNDPALSFYENMGMKPQKTCMELVLK
;
A
#
# COMPACT_ATOMS: atom_id res chain seq x y z
N GLU A 1 -3.65 10.49 -13.79
CA GLU A 1 -2.98 11.49 -12.96
C GLU A 1 -2.58 10.89 -11.62
N PHE A 2 -1.34 11.14 -11.21
CA PHE A 2 -0.77 10.58 -9.97
C PHE A 2 -0.58 11.67 -8.94
N ARG A 3 -0.83 11.31 -7.69
CA ARG A 3 -0.60 12.23 -6.60
C ARG A 3 -0.10 11.44 -5.40
N ARG A 4 1.14 11.68 -5.01
CA ARG A 4 1.69 11.07 -3.82
C ARG A 4 1.29 11.89 -2.61
N VAL A 5 0.67 11.26 -1.65
CA VAL A 5 0.16 11.93 -0.46
C VAL A 5 0.59 11.15 0.77
N LEU A 6 1.05 11.87 1.79
CA LEU A 6 1.22 11.26 3.10
C LEU A 6 -0.17 10.97 3.64
N PHE A 7 -0.48 9.69 3.75
CA PHE A 7 -1.81 9.28 4.13
C PHE A 7 -1.99 9.28 5.64
N ARG A 8 -1.02 8.72 6.37
CA ARG A 8 -1.14 8.55 7.80
C ARG A 8 0.21 8.43 8.47
N SER A 9 0.33 8.98 9.67
CA SER A 9 1.48 8.76 10.54
C SER A 9 1.01 8.37 11.93
N VAL A 10 1.80 7.58 12.63
CA VAL A 10 1.56 7.22 14.01
C VAL A 10 2.72 7.76 14.85
N TYR A 11 2.39 8.45 15.91
CA TYR A 11 3.36 9.12 16.76
C TYR A 11 3.31 8.61 18.19
N ASN A 12 4.42 8.78 18.88
CA ASN A 12 4.47 8.73 20.33
C ASN A 12 5.44 9.80 20.82
N ASP A 13 5.75 9.82 22.12
CA ASP A 13 6.64 10.82 22.71
C ASP A 13 8.06 10.78 22.14
N GLY A 14 8.46 9.66 21.56
CA GLY A 14 9.78 9.50 20.95
C GLY A 14 9.84 9.80 19.47
N GLY A 15 8.71 10.23 18.85
CA GLY A 15 8.66 10.58 17.44
C GLY A 15 7.72 9.71 16.62
N VAL A 16 7.97 9.62 15.33
CA VAL A 16 7.12 8.86 14.42
C VAL A 16 7.41 7.38 14.54
N LEU A 17 6.37 6.59 14.82
CA LEU A 17 6.48 5.13 14.89
C LEU A 17 6.26 4.47 13.55
N GLY A 18 5.52 5.10 12.66
CA GLY A 18 5.28 4.57 11.35
C GLY A 18 4.52 5.56 10.49
N TYR A 19 4.54 5.34 9.17
CA TYR A 19 3.84 6.20 8.24
C TYR A 19 3.48 5.42 6.99
N LEU A 20 2.56 6.00 6.22
CA LEU A 20 2.13 5.42 4.96
C LEU A 20 1.93 6.55 3.94
N PHE A 21 2.54 6.39 2.77
CA PHE A 21 2.28 7.23 1.61
C PHE A 21 1.50 6.43 0.59
N CYS A 22 0.57 7.08 -0.07
CA CYS A 22 -0.20 6.43 -1.12
C CYS A 22 -0.46 7.37 -2.28
N GLN A 23 -0.88 6.79 -3.39
CA GLN A 23 -1.30 7.52 -4.58
C GLN A 23 -2.65 6.99 -5.00
N ILE A 24 -3.50 7.90 -5.47
CA ILE A 24 -4.79 7.51 -6.03
C ILE A 24 -4.70 7.64 -7.53
N THR A 25 -4.99 6.55 -8.23
CA THR A 25 -5.02 6.52 -9.69
C THR A 25 -6.43 6.22 -10.12
N GLU A 26 -6.94 7.02 -11.04
CA GLU A 26 -8.27 6.83 -11.57
C GLU A 26 -8.18 6.73 -13.09
N ILE A 27 -8.61 5.60 -13.62
CA ILE A 27 -8.65 5.38 -15.04
C ILE A 27 -10.06 5.67 -15.52
N GLN A 28 -10.21 6.76 -16.25
CA GLN A 28 -11.47 7.13 -16.85
C GLN A 28 -11.50 6.52 -18.24
N ASN A 29 -12.51 5.72 -18.48
CA ASN A 29 -12.67 5.07 -19.76
C ASN A 29 -13.93 5.62 -20.43
N ASN A 30 -13.76 6.23 -21.58
CA ASN A 30 -14.87 6.82 -22.31
C ASN A 30 -15.73 5.78 -23.03
N SER A 31 -15.43 4.50 -22.83
CA SER A 31 -16.19 3.43 -23.47
C SER A 31 -17.18 2.83 -22.48
N LEU A 32 -17.53 1.58 -22.69
CA LEU A 32 -18.55 0.90 -21.90
C LEU A 32 -18.06 0.43 -20.53
N LEU A 33 -16.79 0.59 -20.24
CA LEU A 33 -16.22 0.14 -18.95
C LEU A 33 -16.37 1.22 -17.91
N GLN A 34 -16.54 0.78 -16.68
CA GLN A 34 -16.60 1.70 -15.54
C GLN A 34 -15.23 2.27 -15.24
N ASP A 35 -15.23 3.47 -14.68
CA ASP A 35 -13.99 4.05 -14.17
C ASP A 35 -13.43 3.18 -13.05
N ILE A 36 -12.12 2.95 -13.08
CA ILE A 36 -11.45 2.16 -12.07
C ILE A 36 -10.57 3.08 -11.25
N LYS A 37 -10.81 3.11 -9.95
CA LYS A 37 -10.00 3.86 -9.01
C LYS A 37 -9.17 2.88 -8.21
N THR A 38 -7.85 3.10 -8.18
CA THR A 38 -6.91 2.26 -7.48
C THR A 38 -6.16 3.11 -6.45
N LEU A 39 -6.03 2.59 -5.25
CA LEU A 39 -5.13 3.16 -4.25
C LEU A 39 -3.84 2.36 -4.29
N TYR A 40 -2.75 3.03 -4.61
CA TYR A 40 -1.43 2.43 -4.65
C TYR A 40 -0.66 2.82 -3.39
N ILE A 41 -0.22 1.83 -2.63
CA ILE A 41 0.63 2.09 -1.46
C ILE A 41 2.05 2.28 -1.96
N ASP A 42 2.51 3.52 -1.87
CA ASP A 42 3.83 3.91 -2.34
C ASP A 42 4.90 3.53 -1.32
N ASP A 43 4.59 3.72 -0.04
CA ASP A 43 5.54 3.42 1.03
C ASP A 43 4.77 3.19 2.32
N LEU A 44 5.10 2.09 2.99
CA LEU A 44 4.60 1.77 4.32
C LEU A 44 5.81 1.45 5.17
N CYS A 45 6.07 2.28 6.15
CA CYS A 45 7.24 2.14 7.00
C CYS A 45 6.85 2.16 8.46
N VAL A 46 7.42 1.24 9.22
CA VAL A 46 7.22 1.16 10.67
C VAL A 46 8.59 1.11 11.32
N ASP A 47 8.79 1.95 12.34
CA ASP A 47 10.02 1.96 13.10
C ASP A 47 10.29 0.55 13.62
N GLU A 48 11.54 0.11 13.48
CA GLU A 48 11.95 -1.22 13.88
C GLU A 48 11.57 -1.54 15.33
N LYS A 49 11.70 -0.56 16.21
CA LYS A 49 11.36 -0.74 17.63
C LYS A 49 9.86 -0.89 17.86
N ALA A 50 9.05 -0.49 16.91
CA ALA A 50 7.59 -0.50 17.04
C ALA A 50 6.92 -1.62 16.26
N ARG A 51 7.68 -2.45 15.54
CA ARG A 51 7.10 -3.45 14.62
C ARG A 51 6.22 -4.49 15.32
N LYS A 52 6.48 -4.78 16.58
CA LYS A 52 5.69 -5.76 17.34
C LYS A 52 4.43 -5.17 17.96
N ARG A 53 4.14 -3.90 17.72
CA ARG A 53 2.97 -3.21 18.28
C ARG A 53 1.79 -3.18 17.32
N HIS A 54 1.83 -3.94 16.25
CA HIS A 54 0.76 -3.99 15.25
C HIS A 54 0.49 -2.65 14.55
N ILE A 55 1.50 -1.78 14.49
CA ILE A 55 1.34 -0.46 13.87
C ILE A 55 1.15 -0.59 12.37
N GLY A 56 1.90 -1.51 11.72
CA GLY A 56 1.72 -1.76 10.30
C GLY A 56 0.31 -2.23 9.98
N LYS A 57 -0.23 -3.11 10.83
CA LYS A 57 -1.60 -3.59 10.66
C LYS A 57 -2.61 -2.45 10.80
N ALA A 58 -2.41 -1.60 11.80
CA ALA A 58 -3.30 -0.46 12.02
C ALA A 58 -3.27 0.52 10.85
N LEU A 59 -2.07 0.80 10.31
CA LEU A 59 -1.93 1.66 9.15
C LEU A 59 -2.63 1.06 7.93
N PHE A 60 -2.44 -0.23 7.71
CA PHE A 60 -3.05 -0.91 6.57
C PHE A 60 -4.58 -0.93 6.70
N GLU A 61 -5.10 -1.23 7.88
CA GLU A 61 -6.54 -1.23 8.09
C GLU A 61 -7.14 0.16 7.87
N TYR A 62 -6.43 1.20 8.28
CA TYR A 62 -6.87 2.56 8.06
C TYR A 62 -6.95 2.88 6.56
N VAL A 63 -5.95 2.49 5.78
CA VAL A 63 -5.96 2.77 4.35
C VAL A 63 -7.02 1.93 3.64
N ARG A 64 -7.26 0.71 4.12
CA ARG A 64 -8.33 -0.13 3.57
C ARG A 64 -9.69 0.55 3.72
N GLU A 65 -9.98 1.04 4.92
CA GLU A 65 -11.24 1.75 5.17
C GLU A 65 -11.36 3.00 4.32
N TYR A 66 -10.28 3.75 4.21
CA TYR A 66 -10.27 4.94 3.38
C TYR A 66 -10.52 4.61 1.91
N ALA A 67 -9.83 3.61 1.38
CA ALA A 67 -10.01 3.20 0.00
C ALA A 67 -11.45 2.80 -0.28
N GLN A 68 -12.06 2.05 0.66
CA GLN A 68 -13.46 1.68 0.54
C GLN A 68 -14.36 2.91 0.55
N SER A 69 -14.08 3.86 1.41
CA SER A 69 -14.91 5.05 1.57
C SER A 69 -14.91 5.93 0.32
N ILE A 70 -13.83 5.95 -0.44
CA ILE A 70 -13.75 6.76 -1.67
C ILE A 70 -14.04 5.95 -2.93
N GLY A 71 -14.46 4.71 -2.77
CA GLY A 71 -14.90 3.89 -3.90
C GLY A 71 -13.79 3.25 -4.71
N CYS A 72 -12.64 3.00 -4.11
CA CYS A 72 -11.57 2.31 -4.82
C CYS A 72 -11.95 0.87 -5.13
N HIS A 73 -11.57 0.44 -6.33
CA HIS A 73 -11.76 -0.94 -6.75
C HIS A 73 -10.79 -1.88 -6.04
N ASN A 74 -9.56 -1.42 -5.86
CA ASN A 74 -8.52 -2.25 -5.25
C ASN A 74 -7.43 -1.39 -4.59
N ILE A 75 -6.57 -2.09 -3.85
CA ILE A 75 -5.35 -1.53 -3.28
C ILE A 75 -4.21 -2.35 -3.84
N THR A 76 -3.20 -1.68 -4.38
CA THR A 76 -2.02 -2.36 -4.94
C THR A 76 -0.75 -1.83 -4.31
N LEU A 77 0.30 -2.61 -4.38
CA LEU A 77 1.65 -2.21 -4.01
C LEU A 77 2.65 -3.10 -4.73
N ASN A 78 3.90 -2.68 -4.73
CA ASN A 78 5.00 -3.50 -5.22
C ASN A 78 5.89 -3.92 -4.05
N ALA A 79 6.33 -5.17 -4.07
CA ALA A 79 7.28 -5.68 -3.09
C ALA A 79 8.37 -6.43 -3.83
N TRP A 80 9.61 -6.30 -3.34
CA TRP A 80 10.73 -6.99 -3.96
C TRP A 80 10.63 -8.49 -3.74
N ALA A 81 10.96 -9.26 -4.77
CA ALA A 81 11.07 -10.71 -4.64
C ALA A 81 12.11 -11.04 -3.58
N GLY A 82 11.82 -12.02 -2.75
CA GLY A 82 12.72 -12.42 -1.67
C GLY A 82 12.52 -11.69 -0.36
N ASN A 83 11.69 -10.64 -0.34
CA ASN A 83 11.36 -9.97 0.91
C ASN A 83 10.20 -10.70 1.59
N ASP A 84 10.49 -11.87 2.13
CA ASP A 84 9.47 -12.76 2.68
C ASP A 84 8.68 -12.16 3.85
N PRO A 85 9.31 -11.42 4.79
CA PRO A 85 8.52 -10.81 5.86
C PRO A 85 7.47 -9.83 5.35
N ALA A 86 7.81 -9.02 4.35
CA ALA A 86 6.86 -8.07 3.77
C ALA A 86 5.74 -8.81 3.03
N LEU A 87 6.09 -9.81 2.23
CA LEU A 87 5.10 -10.58 1.49
C LEU A 87 4.15 -11.29 2.43
N SER A 88 4.68 -11.90 3.51
CA SER A 88 3.83 -12.56 4.50
C SER A 88 2.87 -11.58 5.17
N PHE A 89 3.36 -10.39 5.49
CA PHE A 89 2.52 -9.36 6.10
C PHE A 89 1.35 -9.02 5.19
N TYR A 90 1.63 -8.75 3.92
CA TYR A 90 0.56 -8.35 2.99
C TYR A 90 -0.39 -9.50 2.69
N GLU A 91 0.11 -10.72 2.59
CA GLU A 91 -0.76 -11.88 2.41
C GLU A 91 -1.68 -12.07 3.61
N ASN A 92 -1.17 -11.87 4.82
CA ASN A 92 -1.98 -11.94 6.03
C ASN A 92 -3.06 -10.86 6.06
N MET A 93 -2.83 -9.74 5.39
CA MET A 93 -3.82 -8.68 5.28
C MET A 93 -4.85 -8.95 4.16
N GLY A 94 -4.71 -10.04 3.44
CA GLY A 94 -5.65 -10.42 2.40
C GLY A 94 -5.22 -10.11 0.99
N MET A 95 -4.00 -9.64 0.78
CA MET A 95 -3.50 -9.34 -0.55
C MET A 95 -3.03 -10.60 -1.26
N LYS A 96 -3.10 -10.56 -2.58
CA LYS A 96 -2.69 -11.66 -3.44
C LYS A 96 -1.80 -11.13 -4.55
N PRO A 97 -0.88 -11.95 -5.07
CA PRO A 97 -0.10 -11.55 -6.23
C PRO A 97 -1.03 -11.20 -7.39
N GLN A 98 -0.79 -10.06 -8.01
CA GLN A 98 -1.59 -9.59 -9.15
C GLN A 98 -0.84 -9.80 -10.46
N LYS A 99 0.44 -9.49 -10.47
CA LYS A 99 1.30 -9.60 -11.65
C LYS A 99 2.73 -9.78 -11.20
N THR A 100 3.57 -10.27 -12.10
CA THR A 100 4.98 -10.47 -11.81
C THR A 100 5.82 -9.61 -12.72
N CYS A 101 6.76 -8.86 -12.15
CA CYS A 101 7.74 -8.11 -12.90
C CYS A 101 8.98 -8.99 -13.09
N MET A 102 9.36 -9.22 -14.34
CA MET A 102 10.48 -10.09 -14.67
C MET A 102 11.67 -9.26 -15.14
N GLU A 103 12.86 -9.73 -14.82
CA GLU A 103 14.09 -9.02 -15.18
C GLU A 103 15.12 -9.98 -15.74
N LEU A 104 15.81 -9.55 -16.79
CA LEU A 104 17.00 -10.24 -17.29
C LEU A 104 18.14 -9.24 -17.25
N VAL A 105 19.12 -9.48 -16.39
CA VAL A 105 20.27 -8.59 -16.27
C VAL A 105 21.26 -8.90 -17.38
N LEU A 106 21.65 -7.86 -18.14
CA LEU A 106 22.50 -8.03 -19.30
C LEU A 106 24.01 -7.80 -19.02
N LYS A 107 24.36 -7.46 -17.81
CA LYS A 107 25.75 -7.23 -17.42
C LYS A 107 26.13 -8.02 -16.21
#